data_e54f8ca89c8ddbc6f4ece173355de4b9
#
_entry.id   e54f8ca89c8ddbc6f4ece173355de4b9
#
_cell.length_a   1.000
_cell.length_b   1.000
_cell.length_c   1.000
_cell.angle_alpha   90.00
_cell.angle_beta   90.00
_cell.angle_gamma   90.00
#
_symmetry.space_group_name_H-M   'P 1'
#
loop_
_entity.id
_entity.type
_entity.pdbx_description
1 polymer ?
#
loop_
_entity_poly.entity_id
_entity_poly.type
_entity_poly.pdbx_seq_one_letter_code
_entity_poly.pdbx_strand_id
1 'polypeptide(L)'
;KYSCDAAVMFTASHLPFYYNGMKFFTREVGFEKEDIKKLITLASAGSEGNKTIKKGKINKISILKDYSKFLVDKIRKEVNSKKNYEMPLEGLRIIVDAGNGSGGFFAKEVLEALGADTEGSAFLEPDGNFPNHIPNPEDETAIGYLKKAVLANKADLGIIFDTDVDRSSCVDKNGEEINRNRLIALSAAIVLEEFPGSTIVTDSITSTELNEFITKLGGKHFRYQR
;
A
#
# COMPACT_ATOMS: atom_id res chain seq x y z
N LYS A 1 -17.50 6.22 5.21
CA LYS A 1 -18.51 6.31 4.12
C LYS A 1 -19.78 5.51 4.46
N TYR A 2 -19.66 4.32 5.04
CA TYR A 2 -20.81 3.42 5.30
C TYR A 2 -21.33 3.45 6.73
N SER A 3 -20.72 4.21 7.62
CA SER A 3 -21.12 4.37 9.03
C SER A 3 -21.37 3.03 9.74
N CYS A 4 -20.51 2.04 9.50
CA CYS A 4 -20.60 0.73 10.11
C CYS A 4 -20.24 0.78 11.60
N ASP A 5 -20.87 -0.08 12.42
CA ASP A 5 -20.54 -0.20 13.84
C ASP A 5 -19.28 -1.05 14.07
N ALA A 6 -19.03 -2.00 13.17
CA ALA A 6 -17.82 -2.82 13.18
C ALA A 6 -17.41 -3.20 11.74
N ALA A 7 -16.14 -3.60 11.59
CA ALA A 7 -15.62 -4.15 10.35
C ALA A 7 -14.70 -5.34 10.60
N VAL A 8 -14.68 -6.25 9.65
CA VAL A 8 -13.73 -7.36 9.62
C VAL A 8 -13.03 -7.35 8.28
N MET A 9 -11.70 -7.36 8.29
CA MET A 9 -10.87 -7.48 7.10
C MET A 9 -10.26 -8.87 7.06
N PHE A 10 -10.45 -9.56 5.95
CA PHE A 10 -9.82 -10.87 5.69
C PHE A 10 -8.53 -10.65 4.93
N THR A 11 -7.40 -10.91 5.59
CA THR A 11 -6.06 -10.88 4.99
C THR A 11 -5.07 -11.63 5.86
N ALA A 12 -4.15 -12.34 5.22
CA ALA A 12 -2.95 -12.87 5.86
C ALA A 12 -1.69 -12.12 5.41
N SER A 13 -1.86 -10.92 4.81
CA SER A 13 -0.78 -10.12 4.24
C SER A 13 0.06 -10.97 3.24
N HIS A 14 1.37 -10.99 3.37
CA HIS A 14 2.32 -11.71 2.51
C HIS A 14 2.61 -13.15 2.94
N LEU A 15 1.84 -13.70 3.89
CA LEU A 15 2.01 -15.09 4.30
C LEU A 15 1.61 -16.06 3.17
N PRO A 16 2.14 -17.31 3.18
CA PRO A 16 1.79 -18.32 2.20
C PRO A 16 0.27 -18.50 2.04
N PHE A 17 -0.17 -18.85 0.84
CA PHE A 17 -1.58 -18.90 0.41
C PHE A 17 -2.53 -19.74 1.29
N TYR A 18 -1.99 -20.69 2.05
CA TYR A 18 -2.75 -21.55 2.97
C TYR A 18 -2.99 -20.93 4.35
N TYR A 19 -2.48 -19.74 4.62
CA TYR A 19 -2.81 -18.96 5.81
C TYR A 19 -4.01 -18.07 5.56
N ASN A 20 -4.84 -17.92 6.61
CA ASN A 20 -5.91 -16.94 6.64
C ASN A 20 -5.78 -16.08 7.88
N GLY A 21 -6.18 -14.83 7.77
CA GLY A 21 -6.20 -13.89 8.87
C GLY A 21 -7.47 -13.06 8.90
N MET A 22 -7.81 -12.58 10.07
CA MET A 22 -8.91 -11.63 10.27
C MET A 22 -8.44 -10.50 11.17
N LYS A 23 -8.64 -9.26 10.69
CA LYS A 23 -8.44 -8.04 11.49
C LYS A 23 -9.81 -7.47 11.84
N PHE A 24 -10.02 -7.13 13.09
CA PHE A 24 -11.29 -6.64 13.61
C PHE A 24 -11.18 -5.17 13.98
N PHE A 25 -12.24 -4.43 13.73
CA PHE A 25 -12.31 -2.99 13.97
C PHE A 25 -13.65 -2.62 14.58
N THR A 26 -13.64 -1.71 15.53
CA THR A 26 -14.81 -0.94 15.92
C THR A 26 -14.95 0.28 15.00
N ARG A 27 -15.91 1.14 15.28
CA ARG A 27 -16.04 2.43 14.58
C ARG A 27 -14.82 3.35 14.80
N GLU A 28 -14.13 3.20 15.91
CA GLU A 28 -13.09 4.13 16.37
C GLU A 28 -11.69 3.57 16.22
N VAL A 29 -11.48 2.29 16.56
CA VAL A 29 -10.15 1.67 16.63
C VAL A 29 -10.14 0.22 16.14
N GLY A 30 -8.96 -0.27 15.77
CA GLY A 30 -8.73 -1.72 15.60
C GLY A 30 -8.69 -2.45 16.93
N PHE A 31 -8.95 -3.77 16.91
CA PHE A 31 -8.88 -4.60 18.10
C PHE A 31 -7.42 -4.76 18.54
N GLU A 32 -7.20 -4.55 19.83
CA GLU A 32 -5.93 -4.79 20.50
C GLU A 32 -5.80 -6.27 20.93
N LYS A 33 -4.61 -6.66 21.36
CA LYS A 33 -4.30 -8.04 21.78
C LYS A 33 -5.29 -8.60 22.82
N GLU A 34 -5.71 -7.76 23.76
CA GLU A 34 -6.66 -8.19 24.81
C GLU A 34 -8.08 -8.39 24.27
N ASP A 35 -8.49 -7.61 23.29
CA ASP A 35 -9.79 -7.76 22.63
C ASP A 35 -9.83 -9.06 21.80
N ILE A 36 -8.74 -9.37 21.11
CA ILE A 36 -8.59 -10.63 20.38
C ILE A 36 -8.66 -11.83 21.33
N LYS A 37 -8.00 -11.76 22.50
CA LYS A 37 -8.11 -12.85 23.52
C LYS A 37 -9.54 -13.05 23.99
N LYS A 38 -10.27 -11.96 24.28
CA LYS A 38 -11.70 -12.03 24.66
C LYS A 38 -12.53 -12.66 23.56
N LEU A 39 -12.31 -12.23 22.29
CA LEU A 39 -13.02 -12.77 21.15
C LEU A 39 -12.79 -14.28 21.00
N ILE A 40 -11.54 -14.75 21.11
CA ILE A 40 -11.18 -16.16 21.05
C ILE A 40 -11.86 -16.94 22.19
N THR A 41 -11.84 -16.39 23.40
CA THR A 41 -12.48 -17.02 24.58
C THR A 41 -13.98 -17.19 24.35
N LEU A 42 -14.67 -16.15 23.86
CA LEU A 42 -16.09 -16.21 23.55
C LEU A 42 -16.40 -17.21 22.44
N ALA A 43 -15.60 -17.23 21.38
CA ALA A 43 -15.77 -18.18 20.28
C ALA A 43 -15.56 -19.63 20.73
N SER A 44 -14.55 -19.88 21.58
CA SER A 44 -14.24 -21.23 22.12
C SER A 44 -15.27 -21.71 23.11
N ALA A 45 -15.92 -20.83 23.86
CA ALA A 45 -16.98 -21.16 24.79
C ALA A 45 -18.29 -21.64 24.10
N GLY A 46 -18.33 -21.54 22.76
CA GLY A 46 -19.52 -21.96 22.00
C GLY A 46 -20.76 -21.15 22.38
N SER A 47 -20.57 -19.84 22.69
CA SER A 47 -21.70 -19.00 23.05
C SER A 47 -22.75 -19.06 21.94
N GLU A 48 -23.90 -19.66 22.21
CA GLU A 48 -25.07 -19.50 21.37
C GLU A 48 -25.35 -17.98 21.37
N GLY A 49 -24.87 -17.28 20.31
CA GLY A 49 -25.21 -15.87 20.14
C GLY A 49 -26.73 -15.71 20.31
N ASN A 50 -27.14 -14.55 20.79
CA ASN A 50 -28.57 -14.24 20.88
C ASN A 50 -29.26 -14.69 19.60
N LYS A 51 -30.13 -15.68 19.67
CA LYS A 51 -30.92 -16.15 18.53
C LYS A 51 -31.84 -15.01 18.12
N THR A 52 -31.30 -14.08 17.34
CA THR A 52 -32.09 -12.98 16.77
C THR A 52 -33.07 -13.60 15.79
N ILE A 53 -34.32 -13.37 16.00
CA ILE A 53 -35.42 -13.88 15.18
C ILE A 53 -35.41 -13.28 13.77
N LYS A 54 -34.76 -12.12 13.59
CA LYS A 54 -34.65 -11.44 12.29
C LYS A 54 -33.28 -11.65 11.67
N LYS A 55 -33.25 -12.31 10.50
CA LYS A 55 -32.05 -12.38 9.68
C LYS A 55 -31.70 -11.00 9.12
N GLY A 56 -30.43 -10.61 9.18
CA GLY A 56 -29.92 -9.41 8.55
C GLY A 56 -29.96 -9.50 7.01
N LYS A 57 -29.78 -8.36 6.34
CA LYS A 57 -29.60 -8.30 4.89
C LYS A 57 -28.11 -8.27 4.57
N ILE A 58 -27.72 -9.00 3.52
CA ILE A 58 -26.37 -8.96 2.95
C ILE A 58 -26.43 -8.09 1.70
N ASN A 59 -25.64 -7.01 1.68
CA ASN A 59 -25.44 -6.17 0.52
C ASN A 59 -24.00 -6.33 0.03
N LYS A 60 -23.83 -6.69 -1.25
CA LYS A 60 -22.51 -6.72 -1.89
C LYS A 60 -22.24 -5.37 -2.54
N ILE A 61 -21.09 -4.80 -2.26
CA ILE A 61 -20.64 -3.55 -2.84
C ILE A 61 -19.19 -3.69 -3.30
N SER A 62 -18.82 -2.98 -4.36
CA SER A 62 -17.42 -2.78 -4.73
C SER A 62 -17.06 -1.33 -4.49
N ILE A 63 -15.96 -1.10 -3.78
CA ILE A 63 -15.43 0.24 -3.51
C ILE A 63 -14.29 0.60 -4.47
N LEU A 64 -13.83 -0.35 -5.28
CA LEU A 64 -12.61 -0.19 -6.07
C LEU A 64 -12.69 1.02 -7.01
N LYS A 65 -13.79 1.18 -7.73
CA LYS A 65 -13.99 2.31 -8.65
C LYS A 65 -13.92 3.67 -7.93
N ASP A 66 -14.58 3.78 -6.78
CA ASP A 66 -14.54 5.00 -5.96
C ASP A 66 -13.14 5.27 -5.41
N TYR A 67 -12.42 4.21 -5.03
CA TYR A 67 -11.07 4.30 -4.50
C TYR A 67 -10.07 4.69 -5.60
N SER A 68 -10.14 4.05 -6.77
CA SER A 68 -9.32 4.43 -7.94
C SER A 68 -9.52 5.90 -8.31
N LYS A 69 -10.78 6.35 -8.37
CA LYS A 69 -11.09 7.77 -8.62
C LYS A 69 -10.48 8.68 -7.56
N PHE A 70 -10.61 8.33 -6.29
CA PHE A 70 -10.01 9.09 -5.19
C PHE A 70 -8.49 9.22 -5.35
N LEU A 71 -7.79 8.13 -5.71
CA LEU A 71 -6.35 8.15 -5.94
C LEU A 71 -5.98 9.03 -7.14
N VAL A 72 -6.69 8.90 -8.25
CA VAL A 72 -6.49 9.72 -9.45
C VAL A 72 -6.65 11.21 -9.13
N ASP A 73 -7.77 11.58 -8.49
CA ASP A 73 -8.05 12.98 -8.14
C ASP A 73 -6.98 13.52 -7.17
N LYS A 74 -6.54 12.71 -6.20
CA LYS A 74 -5.49 13.09 -5.26
C LYS A 74 -4.16 13.31 -5.96
N ILE A 75 -3.73 12.38 -6.81
CA ILE A 75 -2.45 12.51 -7.54
C ILE A 75 -2.47 13.74 -8.47
N ARG A 76 -3.57 13.96 -9.20
CA ARG A 76 -3.73 15.18 -10.02
C ARG A 76 -3.52 16.46 -9.22
N LYS A 77 -4.18 16.51 -8.06
CA LYS A 77 -4.11 17.67 -7.17
C LYS A 77 -2.69 17.89 -6.64
N GLU A 78 -2.01 16.84 -6.19
CA GLU A 78 -0.68 16.95 -5.59
C GLU A 78 0.40 17.24 -6.64
N VAL A 79 0.36 16.55 -7.80
CA VAL A 79 1.30 16.84 -8.90
C VAL A 79 1.06 18.23 -9.49
N ASN A 80 -0.20 18.66 -9.58
CA ASN A 80 -0.63 19.96 -10.07
C ASN A 80 0.10 20.41 -11.35
N SER A 81 0.20 19.47 -12.30
CA SER A 81 0.95 19.68 -13.54
C SER A 81 0.45 20.90 -14.33
N LYS A 82 1.33 21.83 -14.61
CA LYS A 82 1.02 23.02 -15.44
C LYS A 82 0.91 22.68 -16.93
N LYS A 83 1.51 21.57 -17.36
CA LYS A 83 1.49 21.12 -18.75
C LYS A 83 0.17 20.39 -19.07
N ASN A 84 -0.23 19.45 -18.22
CA ASN A 84 -1.44 18.68 -18.40
C ASN A 84 -1.94 18.23 -17.01
N TYR A 85 -2.96 18.91 -16.50
CA TYR A 85 -3.53 18.60 -15.19
C TYR A 85 -4.26 17.25 -15.19
N GLU A 86 -4.96 16.92 -16.28
CA GLU A 86 -5.76 15.69 -16.36
C GLU A 86 -4.87 14.45 -16.52
N MET A 87 -3.73 14.56 -17.19
CA MET A 87 -2.78 13.50 -17.42
C MET A 87 -1.37 13.90 -16.94
N PRO A 88 -1.17 14.08 -15.62
CA PRO A 88 0.10 14.60 -15.09
C PRO A 88 1.29 13.67 -15.26
N LEU A 89 1.05 12.39 -15.58
CA LEU A 89 2.08 11.36 -15.80
C LEU A 89 2.31 11.05 -17.28
N GLU A 90 1.73 11.87 -18.19
CA GLU A 90 1.91 11.70 -19.64
C GLU A 90 3.38 11.74 -20.03
N GLY A 91 3.82 10.73 -20.78
CA GLY A 91 5.19 10.56 -21.22
C GLY A 91 6.10 9.77 -20.27
N LEU A 92 5.58 9.34 -19.12
CA LEU A 92 6.25 8.40 -18.22
C LEU A 92 5.81 6.98 -18.48
N ARG A 93 6.75 6.04 -18.48
CA ARG A 93 6.48 4.59 -18.45
C ARG A 93 6.70 4.09 -17.03
N ILE A 94 5.62 3.59 -16.42
CA ILE A 94 5.63 3.14 -15.02
C ILE A 94 5.12 1.69 -14.98
N ILE A 95 5.98 0.76 -14.62
CA ILE A 95 5.66 -0.67 -14.53
C ILE A 95 5.18 -1.00 -13.11
N VAL A 96 4.11 -1.77 -13.03
CA VAL A 96 3.58 -2.32 -11.78
C VAL A 96 3.77 -3.83 -11.75
N ASP A 97 4.35 -4.34 -10.69
CA ASP A 97 4.32 -5.75 -10.30
C ASP A 97 3.37 -5.90 -9.12
N ALA A 98 2.21 -6.52 -9.34
CA ALA A 98 1.22 -6.72 -8.28
C ALA A 98 1.33 -8.10 -7.62
N GLY A 99 2.27 -8.96 -8.05
CA GLY A 99 2.50 -10.29 -7.47
C GLY A 99 1.25 -11.17 -7.39
N ASN A 100 0.27 -10.97 -8.28
CA ASN A 100 -1.06 -11.58 -8.20
C ASN A 100 -1.85 -11.23 -6.91
N GLY A 101 -1.47 -10.15 -6.23
CA GLY A 101 -2.21 -9.57 -5.12
C GLY A 101 -3.33 -8.63 -5.56
N SER A 102 -3.85 -7.84 -4.63
CA SER A 102 -4.96 -6.91 -4.88
C SER A 102 -4.55 -5.60 -5.57
N GLY A 103 -3.25 -5.36 -5.79
CA GLY A 103 -2.71 -4.10 -6.31
C GLY A 103 -2.78 -3.92 -7.83
N GLY A 104 -3.18 -4.94 -8.59
CA GLY A 104 -3.13 -4.90 -10.05
C GLY A 104 -3.96 -3.79 -10.70
N PHE A 105 -5.05 -3.38 -10.05
CA PHE A 105 -5.90 -2.27 -10.51
C PHE A 105 -5.13 -0.96 -10.66
N PHE A 106 -4.04 -0.78 -9.89
CA PHE A 106 -3.31 0.48 -9.85
C PHE A 106 -2.69 0.85 -11.20
N ALA A 107 -2.21 -0.14 -11.96
CA ALA A 107 -1.68 0.07 -13.30
C ALA A 107 -2.75 0.72 -14.21
N LYS A 108 -3.87 0.04 -14.38
CA LYS A 108 -4.89 0.41 -15.35
C LYS A 108 -5.83 1.53 -14.86
N GLU A 109 -6.35 1.37 -13.64
CA GLU A 109 -7.37 2.27 -13.11
C GLU A 109 -6.80 3.58 -12.57
N VAL A 110 -5.50 3.64 -12.27
CA VAL A 110 -4.87 4.83 -11.69
C VAL A 110 -3.81 5.39 -12.62
N LEU A 111 -2.75 4.63 -12.92
CA LEU A 111 -1.61 5.16 -13.68
C LEU A 111 -1.98 5.50 -15.13
N GLU A 112 -2.68 4.62 -15.85
CA GLU A 112 -3.15 4.92 -17.22
C GLU A 112 -4.16 6.07 -17.24
N ALA A 113 -5.05 6.15 -16.24
CA ALA A 113 -5.98 7.27 -16.10
C ALA A 113 -5.27 8.62 -15.85
N LEU A 114 -4.01 8.58 -15.40
CA LEU A 114 -3.15 9.74 -15.21
C LEU A 114 -2.21 9.97 -16.42
N GLY A 115 -2.30 9.17 -17.47
CA GLY A 115 -1.54 9.29 -18.71
C GLY A 115 -0.22 8.53 -18.74
N ALA A 116 0.10 7.71 -17.73
CA ALA A 116 1.30 6.88 -17.79
C ALA A 116 1.13 5.71 -18.77
N ASP A 117 2.22 5.32 -19.41
CA ASP A 117 2.34 4.05 -20.14
C ASP A 117 2.68 2.95 -19.12
N THR A 118 1.84 1.92 -19.02
CA THR A 118 2.02 0.80 -18.08
C THR A 118 2.42 -0.51 -18.78
N GLU A 119 2.81 -0.43 -20.05
CA GLU A 119 3.28 -1.61 -20.80
C GLU A 119 4.48 -2.26 -20.11
N GLY A 120 4.42 -3.58 -19.94
CA GLY A 120 5.41 -4.34 -19.18
C GLY A 120 5.04 -4.60 -17.72
N SER A 121 3.93 -4.04 -17.24
CA SER A 121 3.37 -4.41 -15.93
C SER A 121 2.99 -5.90 -15.88
N ALA A 122 3.16 -6.54 -14.73
CA ALA A 122 3.05 -7.98 -14.59
C ALA A 122 2.22 -8.39 -13.37
N PHE A 123 1.69 -9.63 -13.48
CA PHE A 123 0.98 -10.31 -12.37
C PHE A 123 -0.18 -9.50 -11.79
N LEU A 124 -0.90 -8.77 -12.67
CA LEU A 124 -1.93 -7.80 -12.28
C LEU A 124 -3.24 -8.45 -11.82
N GLU A 125 -3.54 -9.66 -12.33
CA GLU A 125 -4.77 -10.36 -11.97
C GLU A 125 -4.61 -11.05 -10.61
N PRO A 126 -5.53 -10.82 -9.66
CA PRO A 126 -5.48 -11.47 -8.35
C PRO A 126 -5.58 -13.00 -8.45
N ASP A 127 -4.62 -13.71 -7.89
CA ASP A 127 -4.63 -15.16 -7.73
C ASP A 127 -4.06 -15.52 -6.37
N GLY A 128 -4.93 -16.02 -5.49
CA GLY A 128 -4.55 -16.39 -4.13
C GLY A 128 -3.53 -17.53 -4.00
N ASN A 129 -3.16 -18.19 -5.10
CA ASN A 129 -2.08 -19.19 -5.11
C ASN A 129 -0.70 -18.57 -5.34
N PHE A 130 -0.63 -17.29 -5.76
CA PHE A 130 0.61 -16.56 -6.05
C PHE A 130 1.59 -17.34 -6.93
N PRO A 131 1.19 -17.71 -8.17
CA PRO A 131 1.92 -18.68 -8.97
C PRO A 131 3.27 -18.19 -9.50
N ASN A 132 3.53 -16.89 -9.49
CA ASN A 132 4.71 -16.30 -10.10
C ASN A 132 5.84 -16.04 -9.11
N HIS A 133 5.55 -15.38 -8.01
CA HIS A 133 6.47 -15.16 -6.90
C HIS A 133 5.70 -14.81 -5.62
N ILE A 134 6.37 -14.87 -4.49
CA ILE A 134 5.81 -14.40 -3.22
C ILE A 134 5.56 -12.88 -3.35
N PRO A 135 4.32 -12.39 -3.11
CA PRO A 135 4.00 -10.96 -3.21
C PRO A 135 4.52 -10.21 -1.98
N ASN A 136 5.82 -10.07 -1.90
CA ASN A 136 6.54 -9.38 -0.84
C ASN A 136 7.59 -8.46 -1.45
N PRO A 137 7.47 -7.12 -1.31
CA PRO A 137 8.46 -6.16 -1.82
C PRO A 137 9.86 -6.28 -1.20
N GLU A 138 10.00 -7.08 -0.13
CA GLU A 138 11.28 -7.35 0.53
C GLU A 138 11.95 -8.63 0.02
N ASP A 139 11.26 -9.42 -0.81
CA ASP A 139 11.80 -10.64 -1.38
C ASP A 139 12.70 -10.33 -2.58
N GLU A 140 13.93 -10.82 -2.55
CA GLU A 140 14.93 -10.56 -3.60
C GLU A 140 14.49 -11.11 -4.96
N THR A 141 13.74 -12.21 -4.99
CA THR A 141 13.22 -12.79 -6.23
C THR A 141 12.17 -11.89 -6.83
N ALA A 142 11.23 -11.41 -6.02
CA ALA A 142 10.16 -10.50 -6.45
C ALA A 142 10.73 -9.18 -6.98
N ILE A 143 11.63 -8.54 -6.24
CA ILE A 143 12.34 -7.34 -6.69
C ILE A 143 13.15 -7.64 -7.97
N GLY A 144 13.75 -8.81 -8.07
CA GLY A 144 14.49 -9.25 -9.26
C GLY A 144 13.64 -9.32 -10.53
N TYR A 145 12.37 -9.71 -10.42
CA TYR A 145 11.41 -9.66 -11.55
C TYR A 145 11.15 -8.21 -11.99
N LEU A 146 10.85 -7.34 -11.01
CA LEU A 146 10.59 -5.93 -11.33
C LEU A 146 11.80 -5.23 -11.96
N LYS A 147 13.02 -5.45 -11.43
CA LYS A 147 14.27 -4.90 -12.00
C LYS A 147 14.43 -5.29 -13.48
N LYS A 148 14.24 -6.57 -13.80
CA LYS A 148 14.29 -7.06 -15.17
C LYS A 148 13.22 -6.43 -16.06
N ALA A 149 12.00 -6.30 -15.56
CA ALA A 149 10.89 -5.69 -16.30
C ALA A 149 11.16 -4.22 -16.60
N VAL A 150 11.65 -3.44 -15.62
CA VAL A 150 12.03 -2.03 -15.79
C VAL A 150 13.08 -1.86 -16.89
N LEU A 151 14.17 -2.64 -16.83
CA LEU A 151 15.25 -2.56 -17.81
C LEU A 151 14.81 -3.00 -19.19
N ALA A 152 14.07 -4.11 -19.31
CA ALA A 152 13.60 -4.66 -20.59
C ALA A 152 12.66 -3.70 -21.31
N ASN A 153 11.80 -3.00 -20.59
CA ASN A 153 10.81 -2.08 -21.13
C ASN A 153 11.28 -0.61 -21.12
N LYS A 154 12.50 -0.34 -20.65
CA LYS A 154 13.05 1.03 -20.52
C LYS A 154 12.10 1.93 -19.73
N ALA A 155 11.54 1.41 -18.63
CA ALA A 155 10.60 2.15 -17.81
C ALA A 155 11.32 3.20 -16.96
N ASP A 156 10.63 4.30 -16.67
CA ASP A 156 11.14 5.37 -15.82
C ASP A 156 11.10 4.99 -14.33
N LEU A 157 10.12 4.13 -13.98
CA LEU A 157 9.89 3.67 -12.61
C LEU A 157 9.24 2.28 -12.60
N GLY A 158 9.65 1.42 -11.70
CA GLY A 158 8.94 0.21 -11.34
C GLY A 158 8.37 0.32 -9.93
N ILE A 159 7.17 -0.21 -9.72
CA ILE A 159 6.50 -0.27 -8.43
C ILE A 159 6.10 -1.72 -8.17
N ILE A 160 6.41 -2.23 -6.99
CA ILE A 160 5.96 -3.55 -6.54
C ILE A 160 5.14 -3.40 -5.26
N PHE A 161 4.07 -4.18 -5.17
CA PHE A 161 3.18 -4.23 -4.01
C PHE A 161 3.26 -5.59 -3.31
N ASP A 162 2.90 -5.60 -2.03
CA ASP A 162 2.54 -6.85 -1.37
C ASP A 162 1.07 -7.22 -1.62
N THR A 163 0.65 -8.34 -1.05
CA THR A 163 -0.66 -8.95 -1.33
C THR A 163 -1.85 -8.01 -1.15
N ASP A 164 -1.88 -7.26 -0.06
CA ASP A 164 -2.99 -6.37 0.35
C ASP A 164 -2.65 -4.87 0.23
N VAL A 165 -1.50 -4.56 -0.41
CA VAL A 165 -1.05 -3.20 -0.78
C VAL A 165 -0.83 -2.29 0.43
N ASP A 166 -0.44 -2.84 1.56
CA ASP A 166 0.00 -2.03 2.71
C ASP A 166 1.51 -1.78 2.71
N ARG A 167 2.25 -2.47 1.81
CA ARG A 167 3.68 -2.28 1.55
C ARG A 167 3.97 -2.15 0.07
N SER A 168 4.99 -1.34 -0.24
CA SER A 168 5.50 -1.18 -1.60
C SER A 168 7.01 -0.95 -1.59
N SER A 169 7.65 -1.27 -2.71
CA SER A 169 9.00 -0.84 -3.04
C SER A 169 9.05 -0.30 -4.46
N CYS A 170 10.11 0.41 -4.79
CA CYS A 170 10.30 1.03 -6.09
C CYS A 170 11.67 0.71 -6.67
N VAL A 171 11.72 0.63 -8.00
CA VAL A 171 12.94 0.45 -8.78
C VAL A 171 13.06 1.60 -9.77
N ASP A 172 14.23 2.24 -9.83
CA ASP A 172 14.49 3.33 -10.75
C ASP A 172 14.73 2.83 -12.20
N LYS A 173 14.85 3.77 -13.14
CA LYS A 173 15.08 3.49 -14.56
C LYS A 173 16.38 2.71 -14.86
N ASN A 174 17.33 2.66 -13.92
CA ASN A 174 18.58 1.92 -14.06
C ASN A 174 18.47 0.49 -13.50
N GLY A 175 17.29 0.09 -13.04
CA GLY A 175 17.06 -1.21 -12.39
C GLY A 175 17.56 -1.27 -10.94
N GLU A 176 17.82 -0.12 -10.31
CA GLU A 176 18.27 -0.05 -8.93
C GLU A 176 17.08 0.16 -7.99
N GLU A 177 17.01 -0.65 -6.94
CA GLU A 177 15.99 -0.49 -5.91
C GLU A 177 16.19 0.84 -5.16
N ILE A 178 15.15 1.63 -5.04
CA ILE A 178 15.17 2.86 -4.27
C ILE A 178 15.11 2.51 -2.78
N ASN A 179 16.23 2.71 -2.09
CA ASN A 179 16.35 2.42 -0.68
C ASN A 179 15.26 3.11 0.16
N ARG A 180 14.70 2.40 1.14
CA ARG A 180 13.61 2.89 2.00
C ARG A 180 13.96 4.18 2.72
N ASN A 181 15.19 4.33 3.22
CA ASN A 181 15.62 5.59 3.85
C ASN A 181 15.56 6.76 2.86
N ARG A 182 15.83 6.54 1.57
CA ARG A 182 15.69 7.56 0.52
C ARG A 182 14.23 7.93 0.28
N LEU A 183 13.31 6.95 0.27
CA LEU A 183 11.87 7.21 0.15
C LEU A 183 11.34 7.98 1.36
N ILE A 184 11.76 7.62 2.56
CA ILE A 184 11.42 8.34 3.79
C ILE A 184 12.00 9.76 3.75
N ALA A 185 13.25 9.93 3.29
CA ALA A 185 13.87 11.23 3.15
C ALA A 185 13.12 12.13 2.16
N LEU A 186 12.72 11.58 1.00
CA LEU A 186 11.91 12.30 0.02
C LEU A 186 10.56 12.72 0.61
N SER A 187 9.86 11.80 1.27
CA SER A 187 8.57 12.09 1.92
C SER A 187 8.72 13.15 3.02
N ALA A 188 9.79 13.06 3.81
CA ALA A 188 10.10 14.07 4.83
C ALA A 188 10.38 15.45 4.22
N ALA A 189 11.11 15.51 3.11
CA ALA A 189 11.39 16.76 2.41
C ALA A 189 10.09 17.42 1.93
N ILE A 190 9.19 16.65 1.29
CA ILE A 190 7.90 17.16 0.81
C ILE A 190 7.05 17.68 1.98
N VAL A 191 6.96 16.90 3.07
CA VAL A 191 6.19 17.31 4.25
C VAL A 191 6.76 18.57 4.90
N LEU A 192 8.08 18.67 5.00
CA LEU A 192 8.73 19.83 5.62
C LEU A 192 8.68 21.09 4.76
N GLU A 193 8.54 20.95 3.45
CA GLU A 193 8.27 22.09 2.56
C GLU A 193 6.88 22.68 2.82
N GLU A 194 5.86 21.80 3.01
CA GLU A 194 4.48 22.22 3.28
C GLU A 194 4.26 22.62 4.75
N PHE A 195 4.91 21.91 5.68
CA PHE A 195 4.76 22.09 7.14
C PHE A 195 6.14 22.25 7.82
N PRO A 196 6.80 23.40 7.70
CA PRO A 196 8.12 23.64 8.31
C PRO A 196 8.15 23.37 9.80
N GLY A 197 9.23 22.76 10.29
CA GLY A 197 9.41 22.46 11.72
C GLY A 197 8.64 21.23 12.24
N SER A 198 7.95 20.50 11.38
CA SER A 198 7.22 19.28 11.75
C SER A 198 8.14 18.20 12.31
N THR A 199 7.57 17.32 13.12
CA THR A 199 8.25 16.12 13.62
C THR A 199 7.97 14.94 12.70
N ILE A 200 9.03 14.39 12.11
CA ILE A 200 9.00 13.15 11.33
C ILE A 200 9.25 11.98 12.28
N VAL A 201 8.28 11.09 12.39
CA VAL A 201 8.39 9.89 13.23
C VAL A 201 8.71 8.70 12.34
N THR A 202 9.74 7.94 12.71
CA THR A 202 10.12 6.70 12.04
C THR A 202 10.29 5.58 13.07
N ASP A 203 10.41 4.34 12.59
CA ASP A 203 10.79 3.24 13.46
C ASP A 203 12.31 3.23 13.76
N SER A 204 12.73 2.29 14.61
CA SER A 204 14.12 2.19 15.10
C SER A 204 15.15 1.75 14.05
N ILE A 205 14.70 1.21 12.91
CA ILE A 205 15.62 0.66 11.88
C ILE A 205 16.08 1.69 10.83
N THR A 206 15.70 2.95 10.98
CA THR A 206 16.14 4.02 10.07
C THR A 206 17.57 4.49 10.36
N SER A 207 18.23 4.99 9.33
CA SER A 207 19.65 5.40 9.42
C SER A 207 19.86 6.70 10.20
N THR A 208 21.08 6.92 10.65
CA THR A 208 21.50 8.16 11.33
C THR A 208 21.51 9.33 10.36
N GLU A 209 21.95 9.08 9.12
CA GLU A 209 21.98 10.09 8.04
C GLU A 209 20.59 10.63 7.73
N LEU A 210 19.53 9.83 7.89
CA LEU A 210 18.15 10.29 7.75
C LEU A 210 17.81 11.34 8.82
N ASN A 211 18.26 11.15 10.07
CA ASN A 211 18.08 12.13 11.14
C ASN A 211 18.78 13.45 10.82
N GLU A 212 20.03 13.37 10.34
CA GLU A 212 20.80 14.56 9.95
C GLU A 212 20.12 15.31 8.79
N PHE A 213 19.63 14.56 7.79
CA PHE A 213 18.91 15.11 6.65
C PHE A 213 17.64 15.85 7.07
N ILE A 214 16.78 15.23 7.89
CA ILE A 214 15.55 15.86 8.41
C ILE A 214 15.86 17.12 9.21
N THR A 215 16.88 17.06 10.07
CA THR A 215 17.32 18.21 10.88
C THR A 215 17.83 19.35 10.01
N LYS A 216 18.61 19.04 8.95
CA LYS A 216 19.10 20.02 7.98
C LYS A 216 17.98 20.73 7.24
N LEU A 217 16.85 20.05 7.00
CA LEU A 217 15.65 20.65 6.42
C LEU A 217 14.80 21.44 7.44
N GLY A 218 15.27 21.57 8.67
CA GLY A 218 14.54 22.29 9.74
C GLY A 218 13.45 21.49 10.42
N GLY A 219 13.35 20.19 10.15
CA GLY A 219 12.43 19.28 10.83
C GLY A 219 12.99 18.71 12.14
N LYS A 220 12.14 18.01 12.86
CA LYS A 220 12.52 17.21 14.03
C LYS A 220 12.37 15.75 13.68
N HIS A 221 13.32 14.90 14.10
CA HIS A 221 13.24 13.47 13.88
C HIS A 221 13.05 12.73 15.20
N PHE A 222 12.01 11.91 15.29
CA PHE A 222 11.76 11.03 16.42
C PHE A 222 11.75 9.59 15.97
N ARG A 223 12.72 8.80 16.46
CA ARG A 223 12.81 7.37 16.22
C ARG A 223 12.01 6.62 17.29
N TYR A 224 10.92 5.99 16.90
CA TYR A 224 10.11 5.19 17.79
C TYR A 224 10.73 3.80 17.95
N GLN A 225 10.86 3.33 19.17
CA GLN A 225 11.35 2.00 19.47
C GLN A 225 10.24 0.98 19.19
N ARG A 226 10.54 0.01 18.35
CA ARG A 226 9.63 -1.08 17.99
C ARG A 226 9.53 -2.11 19.11
#